data_795dcdbe9204aca0c81d481233b06b12
#
_entry.id   795dcdbe9204aca0c81d481233b06b12
#
_cell.length_a   1.000
_cell.length_b   1.000
_cell.length_c   1.000
_cell.angle_alpha   90.00
_cell.angle_beta   90.00
_cell.angle_gamma   90.00
#
_symmetry.space_group_name_H-M   'P 1'
#
loop_
_entity.id
_entity.type
_entity.pdbx_description
1 polymer ?
#
loop_
_entity_poly.entity_id
_entity_poly.type
_entity_poly.pdbx_seq_one_letter_code
_entity_poly.pdbx_strand_id
1 'polypeptide(L)'
;MKVLMLGWELPPFISGGLGTACKGIADSLAANNVDLIFVIPTGRGGYSILDSRIRVICADQYAPAESYLRIFYKKFSEKKNKQYNREFQSRNFRDFSPYYTSEELLTYKKSTQESSILDFEGNYGRNLFDEVNKYSYIGKALGREESFDIIHAHDWITYPAAISAKETSGKPLVVHVHSTEYDRSSMRPNKNIIGIEKEGFNKSDKIIAVSFYTKNMIVSKYGIDPDKIEVVHNAVNRDTQFSRYQIRKSFDEKIVLFLGRITQQKGPNYFLDAAVKIINKMNNVRFVMAGSGDMFPKIVSKMAEYDIADKFHFTGFLDDTMVEKIFALSDLYVMPSVSEPFGISPFEALLYDIPVVIS
;
A
#
# COMPACT_ATOMS: atom_id res chain seq x y z
N MET A 1 -24.52 6.15 -10.85
CA MET A 1 -23.13 6.25 -11.35
C MET A 1 -22.41 4.96 -10.99
N LYS A 2 -21.64 4.42 -11.93
CA LYS A 2 -20.87 3.17 -11.72
C LYS A 2 -19.38 3.41 -11.94
N VAL A 3 -18.56 3.05 -10.97
CA VAL A 3 -17.13 3.32 -10.97
C VAL A 3 -16.35 2.00 -11.22
N LEU A 4 -15.42 2.03 -12.18
CA LEU A 4 -14.36 1.00 -12.26
C LEU A 4 -13.21 1.44 -11.37
N MET A 5 -13.11 0.84 -10.19
CA MET A 5 -12.08 1.12 -9.19
C MET A 5 -10.96 0.10 -9.28
N LEU A 6 -9.74 0.56 -9.55
CA LEU A 6 -8.56 -0.30 -9.66
C LEU A 6 -7.71 -0.15 -8.40
N GLY A 7 -7.65 -1.22 -7.60
CA GLY A 7 -6.83 -1.33 -6.41
C GLY A 7 -5.75 -2.41 -6.56
N TRP A 8 -4.92 -2.56 -5.53
CA TRP A 8 -3.91 -3.61 -5.46
C TRP A 8 -4.12 -4.52 -4.27
N GLU A 9 -4.59 -3.94 -3.19
CA GLU A 9 -4.84 -4.59 -1.91
C GLU A 9 -6.31 -4.47 -1.52
N LEU A 10 -6.84 -5.48 -0.86
CA LEU A 10 -8.13 -5.44 -0.21
C LEU A 10 -8.08 -6.27 1.08
N PRO A 11 -8.32 -5.68 2.26
CA PRO A 11 -8.32 -6.43 3.52
C PRO A 11 -9.26 -7.63 3.50
N PRO A 12 -8.91 -8.75 4.19
CA PRO A 12 -7.74 -8.96 5.03
C PRO A 12 -6.45 -9.33 4.29
N PHE A 13 -6.49 -9.55 2.98
CA PHE A 13 -5.31 -9.89 2.19
C PHE A 13 -4.45 -8.64 1.96
N ILE A 14 -3.19 -8.68 2.40
CA ILE A 14 -2.22 -7.56 2.38
C ILE A 14 -2.87 -6.28 2.91
N SER A 15 -2.99 -6.17 4.23
CA SER A 15 -3.54 -5.00 4.91
C SER A 15 -2.45 -3.95 5.14
N GLY A 16 -2.18 -3.16 4.10
CA GLY A 16 -1.38 -1.93 4.21
C GLY A 16 -2.28 -0.70 4.28
N GLY A 17 -1.69 0.46 4.52
CA GLY A 17 -2.43 1.73 4.51
C GLY A 17 -3.18 2.00 3.20
N LEU A 18 -2.65 1.50 2.07
CA LEU A 18 -3.32 1.61 0.77
C LEU A 18 -4.60 0.76 0.73
N GLY A 19 -4.53 -0.50 1.16
CA GLY A 19 -5.70 -1.40 1.19
C GLY A 19 -6.80 -0.88 2.11
N THR A 20 -6.43 -0.41 3.31
CA THR A 20 -7.37 0.21 4.27
C THR A 20 -8.04 1.46 3.67
N ALA A 21 -7.26 2.34 3.04
CA ALA A 21 -7.81 3.53 2.40
C ALA A 21 -8.75 3.18 1.24
N CYS A 22 -8.34 2.26 0.35
CA CYS A 22 -9.16 1.81 -0.78
C CYS A 22 -10.48 1.18 -0.33
N LYS A 23 -10.44 0.34 0.72
CA LYS A 23 -11.64 -0.25 1.30
C LYS A 23 -12.57 0.82 1.87
N GLY A 24 -12.05 1.75 2.68
CA GLY A 24 -12.84 2.84 3.25
C GLY A 24 -13.49 3.72 2.19
N ILE A 25 -12.78 4.03 1.10
CA ILE A 25 -13.31 4.79 -0.04
C ILE A 25 -14.42 3.99 -0.74
N ALA A 26 -14.20 2.69 -0.99
CA ALA A 26 -15.20 1.85 -1.65
C ALA A 26 -16.48 1.74 -0.82
N ASP A 27 -16.37 1.46 0.48
CA ASP A 27 -17.50 1.39 1.40
C ASP A 27 -18.27 2.74 1.46
N SER A 28 -17.54 3.85 1.52
CA SER A 28 -18.15 5.19 1.56
C SER A 28 -18.85 5.56 0.24
N LEU A 29 -18.30 5.20 -0.90
CA LEU A 29 -18.94 5.41 -2.20
C LEU A 29 -20.22 4.58 -2.31
N ALA A 30 -20.20 3.31 -1.90
CA ALA A 30 -21.37 2.45 -1.89
C ALA A 30 -22.47 2.99 -0.96
N ALA A 31 -22.12 3.45 0.24
CA ALA A 31 -23.04 4.11 1.17
C ALA A 31 -23.68 5.39 0.58
N ASN A 32 -23.02 6.04 -0.36
CA ASN A 32 -23.52 7.19 -1.10
C ASN A 32 -24.20 6.82 -2.46
N ASN A 33 -24.69 5.58 -2.59
CA ASN A 33 -25.42 5.08 -3.76
C ASN A 33 -24.58 5.06 -5.05
N VAL A 34 -23.29 4.81 -4.98
CA VAL A 34 -22.41 4.59 -6.12
C VAL A 34 -22.16 3.09 -6.28
N ASP A 35 -22.41 2.56 -7.49
CA ASP A 35 -22.05 1.18 -7.80
C ASP A 35 -20.57 1.08 -8.14
N LEU A 36 -19.91 0.02 -7.67
CA LEU A 36 -18.48 -0.19 -7.91
C LEU A 36 -18.22 -1.55 -8.55
N ILE A 37 -17.30 -1.54 -9.51
CA ILE A 37 -16.52 -2.71 -9.91
C ILE A 37 -15.15 -2.52 -9.32
N PHE A 38 -14.86 -3.22 -8.21
CA PHE A 38 -13.56 -3.12 -7.55
C PHE A 38 -12.66 -4.25 -8.03
N VAL A 39 -11.57 -3.90 -8.67
CA VAL A 39 -10.63 -4.85 -9.28
C VAL A 39 -9.37 -4.94 -8.44
N ILE A 40 -8.94 -6.17 -8.15
CA ILE A 40 -7.69 -6.49 -7.44
C ILE A 40 -6.91 -7.57 -8.20
N PRO A 41 -5.58 -7.65 -8.06
CA PRO A 41 -4.78 -8.67 -8.75
C PRO A 41 -5.19 -10.11 -8.39
N THR A 42 -5.39 -10.40 -7.12
CA THR A 42 -5.74 -11.75 -6.64
C THR A 42 -6.70 -11.70 -5.47
N GLY A 43 -7.59 -12.70 -5.40
CA GLY A 43 -8.48 -12.94 -4.27
C GLY A 43 -7.96 -14.02 -3.30
N ARG A 44 -6.73 -14.48 -3.44
CA ARG A 44 -6.10 -15.47 -2.56
C ARG A 44 -6.02 -14.89 -1.14
N GLY A 45 -6.53 -15.62 -0.16
CA GLY A 45 -6.61 -15.15 1.24
C GLY A 45 -7.93 -14.51 1.64
N GLY A 46 -8.86 -14.37 0.69
CA GLY A 46 -10.19 -13.80 0.93
C GLY A 46 -10.21 -12.29 0.92
N TYR A 47 -11.41 -11.73 0.89
CA TYR A 47 -11.69 -10.30 1.06
C TYR A 47 -13.02 -10.13 1.77
N SER A 48 -13.18 -9.02 2.50
CA SER A 48 -14.42 -8.71 3.22
C SER A 48 -15.08 -7.49 2.59
N ILE A 49 -16.17 -7.72 1.84
CA ILE A 49 -17.04 -6.67 1.32
C ILE A 49 -18.46 -7.00 1.75
N LEU A 50 -19.12 -6.01 2.37
CA LEU A 50 -20.45 -6.17 2.94
C LEU A 50 -21.55 -5.54 2.07
N ASP A 51 -21.22 -4.53 1.25
CA ASP A 51 -22.21 -3.82 0.44
C ASP A 51 -22.41 -4.50 -0.92
N SER A 52 -23.66 -4.81 -1.26
CA SER A 52 -24.06 -5.44 -2.52
C SER A 52 -23.80 -4.58 -3.77
N ARG A 53 -23.56 -3.29 -3.62
CA ARG A 53 -23.17 -2.37 -4.71
C ARG A 53 -21.72 -2.53 -5.13
N ILE A 54 -20.90 -3.24 -4.36
CA ILE A 54 -19.50 -3.48 -4.66
C ILE A 54 -19.35 -4.89 -5.24
N ARG A 55 -19.08 -4.96 -6.53
CA ARG A 55 -18.69 -6.20 -7.20
C ARG A 55 -17.16 -6.28 -7.30
N VAL A 56 -16.56 -7.28 -6.66
CA VAL A 56 -15.10 -7.51 -6.74
C VAL A 56 -14.78 -8.40 -7.93
N ILE A 57 -13.76 -8.01 -8.68
CA ILE A 57 -13.14 -8.81 -9.74
C ILE A 57 -11.70 -9.09 -9.34
N CYS A 58 -11.35 -10.38 -9.24
CA CYS A 58 -9.98 -10.82 -9.05
C CYS A 58 -9.34 -11.09 -10.42
N ALA A 59 -8.26 -10.38 -10.73
CA ALA A 59 -7.63 -10.45 -12.05
C ALA A 59 -7.08 -11.86 -12.38
N ASP A 60 -6.62 -12.61 -11.39
CA ASP A 60 -6.17 -14.01 -11.52
C ASP A 60 -7.30 -14.99 -11.87
N GLN A 61 -8.56 -14.60 -11.64
CA GLN A 61 -9.74 -15.40 -11.93
C GLN A 61 -10.54 -14.86 -13.11
N TYR A 62 -10.17 -13.68 -13.61
CA TYR A 62 -10.88 -13.04 -14.71
C TYR A 62 -10.48 -13.67 -16.04
N ALA A 63 -11.46 -14.26 -16.73
CA ALA A 63 -11.31 -14.84 -18.07
C ALA A 63 -11.99 -13.92 -19.09
N PRO A 64 -11.26 -13.08 -19.82
CA PRO A 64 -11.83 -12.22 -20.84
C PRO A 64 -12.46 -13.04 -21.95
N ALA A 65 -13.60 -12.57 -22.47
CA ALA A 65 -14.38 -13.27 -23.50
C ALA A 65 -13.66 -13.38 -24.84
N GLU A 66 -12.68 -12.53 -25.12
CA GLU A 66 -12.00 -12.48 -26.42
C GLU A 66 -10.78 -13.39 -26.53
N SER A 67 -10.75 -14.18 -27.62
CA SER A 67 -9.57 -14.91 -28.13
C SER A 67 -8.33 -14.03 -28.39
N TYR A 68 -8.51 -12.70 -28.42
CA TYR A 68 -7.47 -11.70 -28.65
C TYR A 68 -6.37 -11.71 -27.58
N LEU A 69 -6.73 -11.98 -26.34
CA LEU A 69 -5.75 -12.14 -25.26
C LEU A 69 -4.87 -13.37 -25.46
N ARG A 70 -5.39 -14.47 -26.04
CA ARG A 70 -4.58 -15.65 -26.38
C ARG A 70 -3.49 -15.33 -27.41
N ILE A 71 -3.78 -14.49 -28.41
CA ILE A 71 -2.81 -14.08 -29.43
C ILE A 71 -1.75 -13.15 -28.86
N PHE A 72 -2.15 -12.26 -27.96
CA PHE A 72 -1.25 -11.31 -27.32
C PHE A 72 -0.32 -12.02 -26.34
N TYR A 73 -0.83 -12.96 -25.56
CA TYR A 73 -0.06 -13.81 -24.66
C TYR A 73 0.99 -14.65 -25.40
N LYS A 74 0.64 -15.16 -26.58
CA LYS A 74 1.60 -15.88 -27.42
C LYS A 74 2.76 -15.00 -27.88
N LYS A 75 2.49 -13.76 -28.30
CA LYS A 75 3.53 -12.77 -28.66
C LYS A 75 4.40 -12.32 -27.49
N PHE A 76 3.85 -12.26 -26.28
CA PHE A 76 4.59 -11.86 -25.09
C PHE A 76 5.54 -12.97 -24.62
N SER A 77 5.08 -14.22 -24.62
CA SER A 77 5.92 -15.38 -24.28
C SER A 77 7.06 -15.57 -25.29
N GLU A 78 6.84 -15.28 -26.57
CA GLU A 78 7.87 -15.35 -27.62
C GLU A 78 8.90 -14.20 -27.55
N LYS A 79 8.51 -12.98 -27.12
CA LYS A 79 9.43 -11.86 -26.86
C LYS A 79 10.25 -12.04 -25.58
N LYS A 80 9.72 -12.71 -24.57
CA LYS A 80 10.42 -12.99 -23.30
C LYS A 80 11.73 -13.76 -23.50
N ASN A 81 11.84 -14.56 -24.55
CA ASN A 81 13.03 -15.40 -24.81
C ASN A 81 14.22 -14.67 -25.42
N LYS A 82 14.12 -13.44 -25.91
CA LYS A 82 15.25 -12.82 -26.65
C LYS A 82 15.79 -11.50 -26.14
N GLN A 83 15.03 -10.67 -25.44
CA GLN A 83 15.45 -9.31 -25.09
C GLN A 83 15.50 -9.03 -23.59
N TYR A 84 14.60 -9.60 -22.80
CA TYR A 84 14.50 -9.34 -21.35
C TYR A 84 15.64 -9.98 -20.55
N ASN A 85 16.18 -11.10 -20.99
CA ASN A 85 17.27 -11.81 -20.30
C ASN A 85 18.64 -11.10 -20.36
N ARG A 86 18.84 -10.14 -21.26
CA ARG A 86 20.15 -9.45 -21.38
C ARG A 86 20.24 -8.15 -20.57
N GLU A 87 19.16 -7.42 -20.40
CA GLU A 87 19.21 -6.12 -19.69
C GLU A 87 18.88 -6.24 -18.20
N PHE A 88 18.09 -7.24 -17.81
CA PHE A 88 17.65 -7.41 -16.41
C PHE A 88 18.63 -8.22 -15.54
N GLN A 89 19.46 -9.09 -16.11
CA GLN A 89 20.45 -9.87 -15.35
C GLN A 89 21.66 -9.06 -14.89
N SER A 90 21.89 -7.87 -15.42
CA SER A 90 23.06 -7.06 -15.10
C SER A 90 22.85 -6.01 -14.00
N ARG A 91 21.63 -5.80 -13.50
CA ARG A 91 21.36 -4.86 -12.42
C ARG A 91 21.07 -5.60 -11.12
N ASN A 92 21.94 -5.40 -10.13
CA ASN A 92 21.78 -5.94 -8.78
C ASN A 92 20.43 -5.57 -8.19
N PHE A 93 19.53 -6.53 -8.04
CA PHE A 93 18.18 -6.41 -7.47
C PHE A 93 18.13 -5.99 -5.98
N ARG A 94 19.28 -5.76 -5.34
CA ARG A 94 19.38 -5.27 -3.95
C ARG A 94 18.84 -3.85 -3.75
N ASP A 95 18.65 -3.09 -4.84
CA ASP A 95 18.27 -1.67 -4.78
C ASP A 95 16.76 -1.42 -4.87
N PHE A 96 15.90 -2.46 -4.83
CA PHE A 96 14.48 -2.33 -5.19
C PHE A 96 13.49 -2.35 -4.04
N SER A 97 13.90 -2.32 -2.77
CA SER A 97 12.95 -2.69 -1.75
C SER A 97 12.80 -1.79 -0.53
N PRO A 98 11.76 -0.97 -0.50
CA PRO A 98 11.03 -0.73 0.74
C PRO A 98 9.95 -1.80 1.04
N TYR A 99 9.77 -2.81 0.16
CA TYR A 99 8.60 -3.71 0.18
C TYR A 99 8.89 -5.17 0.55
N TYR A 100 10.15 -5.55 0.85
CA TYR A 100 10.50 -6.94 1.16
C TYR A 100 10.76 -7.21 2.62
N THR A 101 10.22 -8.32 3.13
CA THR A 101 10.68 -8.96 4.36
C THR A 101 11.70 -10.05 4.06
N SER A 102 12.55 -10.37 5.05
CA SER A 102 13.56 -11.44 4.93
C SER A 102 12.93 -12.82 4.69
N GLU A 103 11.70 -13.06 5.14
CA GLU A 103 10.96 -14.32 4.95
C GLU A 103 10.44 -14.48 3.53
N GLU A 104 9.97 -13.42 2.91
CA GLU A 104 9.52 -13.43 1.50
C GLU A 104 10.67 -13.74 0.55
N LEU A 105 11.90 -13.32 0.89
CA LEU A 105 13.12 -13.66 0.15
C LEU A 105 13.48 -15.14 0.23
N LEU A 106 13.13 -15.84 1.32
CA LEU A 106 13.41 -17.26 1.52
C LEU A 106 12.35 -18.16 0.86
N THR A 107 11.12 -17.73 0.82
CA THR A 107 10.00 -18.50 0.24
C THR A 107 10.07 -18.56 -1.28
N TYR A 108 10.57 -17.50 -1.92
CA TYR A 108 10.73 -17.44 -3.39
C TYR A 108 11.72 -18.47 -3.98
N LYS A 109 12.67 -18.96 -3.19
CA LYS A 109 13.62 -20.00 -3.65
C LYS A 109 12.98 -21.37 -3.91
N LYS A 110 11.71 -21.58 -3.55
CA LYS A 110 11.02 -22.88 -3.66
C LYS A 110 9.98 -23.00 -4.78
N SER A 111 9.61 -21.93 -5.49
CA SER A 111 8.53 -21.95 -6.48
C SER A 111 8.96 -21.56 -7.88
N THR A 112 9.87 -22.34 -8.50
CA THR A 112 10.10 -22.32 -9.94
C THR A 112 9.33 -23.46 -10.59
N GLN A 113 8.00 -23.44 -10.51
CA GLN A 113 7.13 -24.21 -11.40
C GLN A 113 6.36 -23.24 -12.30
N GLU A 114 6.17 -23.64 -13.55
CA GLU A 114 5.52 -22.85 -14.60
C GLU A 114 4.20 -22.22 -14.12
N SER A 115 4.23 -20.94 -13.78
CA SER A 115 3.03 -20.17 -13.43
C SER A 115 2.23 -19.88 -14.70
N SER A 116 0.91 -20.06 -14.64
CA SER A 116 0.00 -19.67 -15.70
C SER A 116 0.11 -18.17 -15.99
N ILE A 117 -0.21 -17.74 -17.21
CA ILE A 117 -0.08 -16.34 -17.66
C ILE A 117 -0.97 -15.38 -16.84
N LEU A 118 -2.02 -15.88 -16.20
CA LEU A 118 -2.94 -15.15 -15.34
C LEU A 118 -2.62 -15.31 -13.85
N ASP A 119 -1.49 -15.89 -13.52
CA ASP A 119 -1.10 -16.06 -12.13
C ASP A 119 -0.56 -14.75 -11.57
N PHE A 120 -1.25 -14.21 -10.56
CA PHE A 120 -0.85 -13.06 -9.78
C PHE A 120 -0.49 -13.51 -8.37
N GLU A 121 0.64 -13.08 -7.86
CA GLU A 121 0.96 -13.21 -6.44
C GLU A 121 0.29 -12.11 -5.63
N GLY A 122 0.04 -10.95 -6.27
CA GLY A 122 -0.60 -9.78 -5.68
C GLY A 122 0.23 -9.10 -4.59
N ASN A 123 1.46 -9.56 -4.40
CA ASN A 123 2.40 -9.01 -3.42
C ASN A 123 3.32 -7.96 -4.07
N TYR A 124 4.17 -7.33 -3.26
CA TYR A 124 5.17 -6.37 -3.74
C TYR A 124 6.51 -7.06 -4.06
N GLY A 125 6.44 -8.26 -4.64
CA GLY A 125 7.56 -9.15 -4.92
C GLY A 125 8.47 -8.70 -6.07
N ARG A 126 9.49 -9.54 -6.38
CA ARG A 126 10.48 -9.25 -7.44
C ARG A 126 9.88 -9.16 -8.84
N ASN A 127 8.71 -9.76 -9.03
CA ASN A 127 7.94 -9.77 -10.28
C ASN A 127 6.92 -8.62 -10.37
N LEU A 128 6.96 -7.66 -9.44
CA LEU A 128 5.97 -6.58 -9.34
C LEU A 128 5.72 -5.84 -10.66
N PHE A 129 6.77 -5.47 -11.40
CA PHE A 129 6.60 -4.80 -12.68
C PHE A 129 5.97 -5.71 -13.75
N ASP A 130 6.25 -7.01 -13.72
CA ASP A 130 5.59 -7.99 -14.60
C ASP A 130 4.11 -8.10 -14.26
N GLU A 131 3.76 -8.08 -12.97
CA GLU A 131 2.36 -8.09 -12.52
C GLU A 131 1.62 -6.81 -12.88
N VAL A 132 2.26 -5.64 -12.71
CA VAL A 132 1.70 -4.36 -13.16
C VAL A 132 1.44 -4.37 -14.67
N ASN A 133 2.35 -4.94 -15.46
CA ASN A 133 2.15 -5.13 -16.89
C ASN A 133 1.00 -6.10 -17.20
N LYS A 134 0.92 -7.24 -16.52
CA LYS A 134 -0.22 -8.18 -16.66
C LYS A 134 -1.55 -7.49 -16.30
N TYR A 135 -1.55 -6.69 -15.23
CA TYR A 135 -2.72 -5.96 -14.78
C TYR A 135 -3.21 -4.95 -15.81
N SER A 136 -2.30 -4.38 -16.62
CA SER A 136 -2.68 -3.48 -17.72
C SER A 136 -3.53 -4.17 -18.79
N TYR A 137 -3.33 -5.47 -19.04
CA TYR A 137 -4.16 -6.23 -19.98
C TYR A 137 -5.54 -6.50 -19.42
N ILE A 138 -5.65 -6.74 -18.11
CA ILE A 138 -6.95 -6.85 -17.44
C ILE A 138 -7.70 -5.52 -17.54
N GLY A 139 -7.03 -4.40 -17.28
CA GLY A 139 -7.63 -3.07 -17.50
C GLY A 139 -8.16 -2.86 -18.91
N LYS A 140 -7.39 -3.30 -19.92
CA LYS A 140 -7.82 -3.24 -21.32
C LYS A 140 -9.05 -4.09 -21.60
N ALA A 141 -9.13 -5.31 -21.06
CA ALA A 141 -10.28 -6.18 -21.22
C ALA A 141 -11.53 -5.60 -20.55
N LEU A 142 -11.39 -5.15 -19.31
CA LEU A 142 -12.47 -4.52 -18.54
C LEU A 142 -13.00 -3.26 -19.22
N GLY A 143 -12.12 -2.45 -19.84
CA GLY A 143 -12.54 -1.27 -20.61
C GLY A 143 -13.44 -1.58 -21.82
N ARG A 144 -13.39 -2.83 -22.33
CA ARG A 144 -14.23 -3.29 -23.45
C ARG A 144 -15.48 -4.03 -23.01
N GLU A 145 -15.36 -4.83 -21.96
CA GLU A 145 -16.35 -5.82 -21.56
C GLU A 145 -17.30 -5.32 -20.47
N GLU A 146 -16.84 -4.31 -19.67
CA GLU A 146 -17.60 -3.81 -18.55
C GLU A 146 -18.23 -2.44 -18.86
N SER A 147 -19.44 -2.25 -18.32
CA SER A 147 -20.12 -0.94 -18.38
C SER A 147 -19.89 -0.16 -17.10
N PHE A 148 -19.28 1.02 -17.21
CA PHE A 148 -19.02 1.96 -16.12
C PHE A 148 -18.98 3.39 -16.65
N ASP A 149 -19.06 4.37 -15.75
CA ASP A 149 -19.09 5.80 -16.09
C ASP A 149 -17.72 6.46 -15.95
N ILE A 150 -16.90 6.00 -15.00
CA ILE A 150 -15.61 6.59 -14.63
C ILE A 150 -14.63 5.51 -14.15
N ILE A 151 -13.34 5.77 -14.36
CA ILE A 151 -12.23 4.93 -13.87
C ILE A 151 -11.57 5.65 -12.69
N HIS A 152 -11.36 4.93 -11.58
CA HIS A 152 -10.68 5.41 -10.39
C HIS A 152 -9.52 4.49 -10.05
N ALA A 153 -8.29 4.98 -10.13
CA ALA A 153 -7.07 4.21 -9.96
C ALA A 153 -6.24 4.67 -8.76
N HIS A 154 -5.73 3.75 -7.97
CA HIS A 154 -5.04 4.01 -6.70
C HIS A 154 -3.55 3.70 -6.79
N ASP A 155 -2.72 4.72 -6.71
CA ASP A 155 -1.26 4.71 -6.82
C ASP A 155 -0.70 4.12 -8.15
N TRP A 156 0.58 4.34 -8.37
CA TRP A 156 1.31 4.03 -9.61
C TRP A 156 1.11 2.61 -10.12
N ILE A 157 0.94 1.67 -9.20
CA ILE A 157 0.83 0.24 -9.47
C ILE A 157 -0.43 -0.12 -10.28
N THR A 158 -1.46 0.74 -10.24
CA THR A 158 -2.73 0.57 -10.97
C THR A 158 -2.82 1.45 -12.22
N TYR A 159 -1.95 2.44 -12.38
CA TYR A 159 -2.08 3.42 -13.47
C TYR A 159 -1.97 2.81 -14.87
N PRO A 160 -1.07 1.84 -15.16
CA PRO A 160 -1.02 1.21 -16.48
C PRO A 160 -2.33 0.50 -16.85
N ALA A 161 -2.98 -0.15 -15.88
CA ALA A 161 -4.29 -0.79 -16.09
C ALA A 161 -5.39 0.25 -16.35
N ALA A 162 -5.38 1.35 -15.59
CA ALA A 162 -6.34 2.43 -15.72
C ALA A 162 -6.22 3.16 -17.07
N ILE A 163 -5.00 3.42 -17.52
CA ILE A 163 -4.73 4.02 -18.83
C ILE A 163 -5.25 3.10 -19.94
N SER A 164 -4.98 1.79 -19.85
CA SER A 164 -5.47 0.80 -20.81
C SER A 164 -7.00 0.72 -20.83
N ALA A 165 -7.65 0.81 -19.67
CA ALA A 165 -9.12 0.86 -19.57
C ALA A 165 -9.67 2.14 -20.18
N LYS A 166 -9.04 3.31 -19.93
CA LYS A 166 -9.43 4.59 -20.54
C LYS A 166 -9.33 4.56 -22.06
N GLU A 167 -8.21 4.07 -22.59
CA GLU A 167 -7.98 3.99 -24.03
C GLU A 167 -8.97 3.09 -24.77
N THR A 168 -9.52 2.09 -24.08
CA THR A 168 -10.48 1.15 -24.69
C THR A 168 -11.93 1.54 -24.50
N SER A 169 -12.27 2.16 -23.36
CA SER A 169 -13.66 2.53 -23.03
C SER A 169 -14.00 3.98 -23.42
N GLY A 170 -12.99 4.85 -23.57
CA GLY A 170 -13.19 6.30 -23.74
C GLY A 170 -13.70 7.00 -22.48
N LYS A 171 -13.75 6.32 -21.33
CA LYS A 171 -14.29 6.88 -20.08
C LYS A 171 -13.23 7.72 -19.35
N PRO A 172 -13.65 8.74 -18.58
CA PRO A 172 -12.74 9.58 -17.83
C PRO A 172 -11.98 8.79 -16.75
N LEU A 173 -10.73 9.20 -16.51
CA LEU A 173 -9.81 8.60 -15.54
C LEU A 173 -9.51 9.58 -14.43
N VAL A 174 -9.76 9.17 -13.20
CA VAL A 174 -9.27 9.80 -11.97
C VAL A 174 -8.17 8.93 -11.37
N VAL A 175 -7.01 9.52 -11.09
CA VAL A 175 -5.95 8.85 -10.34
C VAL A 175 -5.91 9.40 -8.92
N HIS A 176 -5.80 8.52 -7.94
CA HIS A 176 -5.72 8.84 -6.53
C HIS A 176 -4.32 8.54 -6.01
N VAL A 177 -3.67 9.54 -5.44
CA VAL A 177 -2.28 9.46 -4.99
C VAL A 177 -2.23 9.37 -3.48
N HIS A 178 -1.95 8.18 -2.98
CA HIS A 178 -1.75 7.95 -1.54
C HIS A 178 -0.31 8.22 -1.13
N SER A 179 0.65 7.98 -2.03
CA SER A 179 2.08 8.24 -1.83
C SER A 179 2.78 8.31 -3.18
N THR A 180 3.77 9.18 -3.32
CA THR A 180 4.63 9.21 -4.51
C THR A 180 5.90 8.40 -4.30
N GLU A 181 6.63 8.12 -5.39
CA GLU A 181 7.94 7.47 -5.28
C GLU A 181 8.94 8.31 -4.49
N TYR A 182 8.83 9.63 -4.53
CA TYR A 182 9.68 10.52 -3.73
C TYR A 182 9.41 10.41 -2.23
N ASP A 183 8.21 10.04 -1.82
CA ASP A 183 7.88 9.76 -0.42
C ASP A 183 8.44 8.41 0.03
N ARG A 184 8.35 7.40 -0.84
CA ARG A 184 8.79 6.03 -0.54
C ARG A 184 10.30 5.87 -0.54
N SER A 185 10.99 6.55 -1.46
CA SER A 185 12.42 6.37 -1.75
C SER A 185 13.16 7.71 -1.79
N SER A 186 13.13 8.46 -0.69
CA SER A 186 13.65 9.83 -0.61
C SER A 186 15.11 9.98 -1.06
N MET A 187 15.96 8.96 -0.87
CA MET A 187 17.40 9.03 -1.19
C MET A 187 17.73 8.54 -2.61
N ARG A 188 16.96 7.58 -3.16
CA ARG A 188 17.21 6.97 -4.48
C ARG A 188 15.91 6.60 -5.17
N PRO A 189 15.14 7.58 -5.65
CA PRO A 189 13.85 7.30 -6.28
C PRO A 189 14.01 6.46 -7.54
N ASN A 190 13.12 5.50 -7.72
CA ASN A 190 13.11 4.61 -8.88
C ASN A 190 12.57 5.33 -10.11
N LYS A 191 13.42 5.55 -11.11
CA LYS A 191 13.05 6.27 -12.34
C LYS A 191 11.92 5.62 -13.13
N ASN A 192 11.78 4.29 -13.05
CA ASN A 192 10.70 3.59 -13.75
C ASN A 192 9.35 3.88 -13.09
N ILE A 193 9.30 3.87 -11.75
CA ILE A 193 8.09 4.22 -11.00
C ILE A 193 7.73 5.70 -11.25
N ILE A 194 8.70 6.60 -11.18
CA ILE A 194 8.49 8.03 -11.52
C ILE A 194 7.92 8.17 -12.94
N GLY A 195 8.41 7.39 -13.89
CA GLY A 195 7.90 7.38 -15.26
C GLY A 195 6.43 6.97 -15.33
N ILE A 196 6.05 5.91 -14.62
CA ILE A 196 4.65 5.42 -14.55
C ILE A 196 3.76 6.44 -13.84
N GLU A 197 4.20 7.00 -12.72
CA GLU A 197 3.47 8.05 -12.00
C GLU A 197 3.22 9.27 -12.91
N LYS A 198 4.26 9.75 -13.58
CA LYS A 198 4.17 10.90 -14.49
C LYS A 198 3.22 10.62 -15.67
N GLU A 199 3.27 9.42 -16.23
CA GLU A 199 2.35 9.01 -17.28
C GLU A 199 0.91 8.97 -16.77
N GLY A 200 0.66 8.36 -15.61
CA GLY A 200 -0.65 8.35 -14.95
C GLY A 200 -1.20 9.75 -14.72
N PHE A 201 -0.37 10.65 -14.18
CA PHE A 201 -0.76 12.04 -13.95
C PHE A 201 -1.09 12.79 -15.26
N ASN A 202 -0.31 12.59 -16.31
CA ASN A 202 -0.58 13.24 -17.61
C ASN A 202 -1.83 12.70 -18.29
N LYS A 203 -2.04 11.38 -18.28
CA LYS A 203 -3.15 10.70 -18.97
C LYS A 203 -4.49 10.79 -18.21
N SER A 204 -4.49 11.06 -16.91
CA SER A 204 -5.72 11.24 -16.13
C SER A 204 -6.44 12.52 -16.50
N ASP A 205 -7.74 12.58 -16.23
CA ASP A 205 -8.56 13.79 -16.38
C ASP A 205 -8.54 14.62 -15.11
N LYS A 206 -8.48 13.97 -13.93
CA LYS A 206 -8.29 14.58 -12.62
C LYS A 206 -7.36 13.72 -11.75
N ILE A 207 -6.71 14.39 -10.80
CA ILE A 207 -5.85 13.79 -9.81
C ILE A 207 -6.41 14.10 -8.42
N ILE A 208 -6.57 13.10 -7.59
CA ILE A 208 -6.88 13.26 -6.17
C ILE A 208 -5.58 13.06 -5.40
N ALA A 209 -5.22 14.03 -4.57
CA ALA A 209 -4.09 13.97 -3.65
C ALA A 209 -4.62 13.89 -2.20
N VAL A 210 -4.06 13.00 -1.39
CA VAL A 210 -4.52 12.81 0.00
C VAL A 210 -4.19 13.98 0.93
N SER A 211 -3.35 14.92 0.50
CA SER A 211 -2.99 16.12 1.28
C SER A 211 -2.46 17.24 0.39
N PHE A 212 -2.39 18.45 0.94
CA PHE A 212 -1.68 19.57 0.30
C PHE A 212 -0.19 19.29 0.13
N TYR A 213 0.42 18.54 1.04
CA TYR A 213 1.80 18.07 0.91
C TYR A 213 1.96 17.22 -0.36
N THR A 214 1.09 16.23 -0.56
CA THR A 214 1.08 15.37 -1.76
C THR A 214 0.82 16.20 -3.02
N LYS A 215 -0.15 17.14 -3.01
CA LYS A 215 -0.39 18.07 -4.13
C LYS A 215 0.86 18.83 -4.49
N ASN A 216 1.52 19.45 -3.50
CA ASN A 216 2.75 20.21 -3.71
C ASN A 216 3.90 19.33 -4.25
N MET A 217 4.00 18.08 -3.80
CA MET A 217 4.95 17.11 -4.31
C MET A 217 4.70 16.81 -5.81
N ILE A 218 3.45 16.59 -6.20
CA ILE A 218 3.06 16.32 -7.59
C ILE A 218 3.37 17.53 -8.47
N VAL A 219 3.01 18.73 -8.04
CA VAL A 219 3.30 19.96 -8.79
C VAL A 219 4.81 20.16 -8.94
N SER A 220 5.56 20.12 -7.84
CA SER A 220 6.99 20.48 -7.82
C SER A 220 7.90 19.44 -8.47
N LYS A 221 7.61 18.13 -8.30
CA LYS A 221 8.48 17.04 -8.77
C LYS A 221 8.09 16.50 -10.14
N TYR A 222 6.80 16.54 -10.49
CA TYR A 222 6.32 15.99 -11.75
C TYR A 222 5.91 17.07 -12.76
N GLY A 223 5.81 18.34 -12.34
CA GLY A 223 5.45 19.46 -13.19
C GLY A 223 3.99 19.44 -13.66
N ILE A 224 3.10 18.90 -12.85
CA ILE A 224 1.66 18.82 -13.17
C ILE A 224 0.96 20.13 -12.80
N ASP A 225 0.00 20.53 -13.64
CA ASP A 225 -0.85 21.69 -13.42
C ASP A 225 -1.62 21.54 -12.09
N PRO A 226 -1.52 22.48 -11.13
CA PRO A 226 -2.23 22.43 -9.88
C PRO A 226 -3.76 22.43 -10.01
N ASP A 227 -4.32 22.95 -11.09
CA ASP A 227 -5.77 22.97 -11.35
C ASP A 227 -6.33 21.58 -11.72
N LYS A 228 -5.44 20.67 -12.09
CA LYS A 228 -5.77 19.26 -12.32
C LYS A 228 -5.89 18.46 -11.03
N ILE A 229 -5.40 19.00 -9.89
CA ILE A 229 -5.22 18.26 -8.64
C ILE A 229 -6.19 18.78 -7.58
N GLU A 230 -7.09 17.90 -7.13
CA GLU A 230 -7.96 18.11 -5.98
C GLU A 230 -7.38 17.46 -4.73
N VAL A 231 -7.50 18.11 -3.58
CA VAL A 231 -7.10 17.53 -2.30
C VAL A 231 -8.31 16.94 -1.61
N VAL A 232 -8.27 15.62 -1.38
CA VAL A 232 -9.28 14.90 -0.61
C VAL A 232 -8.55 14.10 0.48
N HIS A 233 -8.71 14.54 1.72
CA HIS A 233 -8.06 13.89 2.86
C HIS A 233 -8.62 12.49 3.12
N ASN A 234 -7.76 11.57 3.52
CA ASN A 234 -8.20 10.30 4.07
C ASN A 234 -8.95 10.53 5.39
N ALA A 235 -9.76 9.56 5.78
CA ALA A 235 -10.51 9.57 7.03
C ALA A 235 -10.46 8.19 7.68
N VAL A 236 -10.84 8.14 8.94
CA VAL A 236 -11.12 6.92 9.69
C VAL A 236 -12.62 6.85 10.00
N ASN A 237 -13.19 5.66 9.93
CA ASN A 237 -14.61 5.48 10.23
C ASN A 237 -14.80 5.32 11.75
N ARG A 238 -15.66 6.16 12.34
CA ARG A 238 -16.04 6.06 13.76
C ARG A 238 -17.10 4.98 14.03
N ASP A 239 -17.85 4.60 12.98
CA ASP A 239 -19.00 3.68 13.11
C ASP A 239 -18.60 2.21 13.03
N THR A 240 -17.34 1.90 12.71
CA THR A 240 -16.82 0.57 12.98
C THR A 240 -16.98 0.36 14.48
N GLN A 241 -17.69 -0.69 14.86
CA GLN A 241 -17.83 -1.11 16.24
C GLN A 241 -16.42 -1.40 16.79
N PHE A 242 -15.71 -0.33 17.12
CA PHE A 242 -14.54 -0.45 17.98
C PHE A 242 -15.11 -1.01 19.29
N SER A 243 -15.07 -2.33 19.41
CA SER A 243 -15.21 -2.94 20.71
C SER A 243 -14.06 -2.36 21.51
N ARG A 244 -14.35 -1.30 22.29
CA ARG A 244 -13.38 -0.75 23.23
C ARG A 244 -13.00 -1.92 24.10
N TYR A 245 -11.96 -2.65 23.70
CA TYR A 245 -11.41 -3.69 24.54
C TYR A 245 -10.98 -2.98 25.82
N GLN A 246 -11.77 -3.14 26.88
CA GLN A 246 -11.34 -2.73 28.21
C GLN A 246 -10.25 -3.73 28.66
N ILE A 247 -9.13 -3.69 27.98
CA ILE A 247 -7.97 -4.49 28.35
C ILE A 247 -7.32 -3.78 29.51
N ARG A 248 -7.48 -4.35 30.71
CA ARG A 248 -6.69 -3.90 31.86
C ARG A 248 -5.28 -4.45 31.72
N LYS A 249 -4.29 -3.57 31.75
CA LYS A 249 -2.90 -3.97 31.88
C LYS A 249 -2.71 -4.70 33.21
N SER A 250 -2.00 -5.81 33.20
CA SER A 250 -1.56 -6.52 34.42
C SER A 250 -0.24 -5.97 34.99
N PHE A 251 0.29 -4.90 34.39
CA PHE A 251 1.57 -4.26 34.71
C PHE A 251 1.44 -2.75 34.64
N ASP A 252 2.34 -2.03 35.35
CA ASP A 252 2.29 -0.56 35.46
C ASP A 252 3.11 0.19 34.42
N GLU A 253 3.90 -0.53 33.59
CA GLU A 253 4.73 0.11 32.55
C GLU A 253 3.90 0.90 31.56
N LYS A 254 4.40 2.09 31.18
CA LYS A 254 3.84 2.90 30.10
C LYS A 254 4.24 2.33 28.74
N ILE A 255 3.28 2.10 27.86
CA ILE A 255 3.53 1.59 26.51
C ILE A 255 3.59 2.74 25.52
N VAL A 256 4.75 2.88 24.87
CA VAL A 256 4.97 3.79 23.74
C VAL A 256 4.95 2.95 22.46
N LEU A 257 3.99 3.21 21.60
CA LEU A 257 3.73 2.43 20.38
C LEU A 257 4.26 3.13 19.13
N PHE A 258 5.00 2.39 18.33
CA PHE A 258 5.24 2.63 16.90
C PHE A 258 4.46 1.55 16.12
N LEU A 259 3.58 1.96 15.20
CA LEU A 259 2.83 1.04 14.34
C LEU A 259 3.02 1.43 12.88
N GLY A 260 3.52 0.51 12.07
CA GLY A 260 3.71 0.70 10.64
C GLY A 260 4.87 -0.10 10.07
N ARG A 261 5.13 0.08 8.77
CA ARG A 261 6.27 -0.57 8.12
C ARG A 261 7.60 -0.08 8.73
N ILE A 262 8.48 -1.01 9.06
CA ILE A 262 9.82 -0.70 9.61
C ILE A 262 10.75 -0.36 8.43
N THR A 263 10.56 0.82 7.83
CA THR A 263 11.26 1.32 6.66
C THR A 263 11.85 2.71 6.92
N GLN A 264 12.77 3.16 6.08
CA GLN A 264 13.35 4.51 6.19
C GLN A 264 12.28 5.61 6.21
N GLN A 265 11.22 5.46 5.41
CA GLN A 265 10.11 6.41 5.33
C GLN A 265 9.44 6.63 6.70
N LYS A 266 9.23 5.55 7.47
CA LYS A 266 8.53 5.60 8.76
C LYS A 266 9.43 5.98 9.94
N GLY A 267 10.74 6.14 9.72
CA GLY A 267 11.67 6.70 10.69
C GLY A 267 11.94 5.87 11.96
N PRO A 268 12.07 4.53 11.89
CA PRO A 268 12.26 3.69 13.07
C PRO A 268 13.55 4.02 13.84
N ASN A 269 14.57 4.59 13.19
CA ASN A 269 15.77 5.06 13.88
C ASN A 269 15.45 6.20 14.85
N TYR A 270 14.58 7.16 14.46
CA TYR A 270 14.21 8.27 15.33
C TYR A 270 13.39 7.81 16.54
N PHE A 271 12.55 6.77 16.35
CA PHE A 271 11.86 6.13 17.45
C PHE A 271 12.84 5.50 18.44
N LEU A 272 13.87 4.79 17.94
CA LEU A 272 14.91 4.19 18.76
C LEU A 272 15.74 5.24 19.50
N ASP A 273 16.17 6.32 18.82
CA ASP A 273 16.94 7.39 19.42
C ASP A 273 16.14 8.14 20.51
N ALA A 274 14.82 8.29 20.31
CA ALA A 274 13.92 8.84 21.34
C ALA A 274 13.79 7.91 22.54
N ALA A 275 13.68 6.59 22.30
CA ALA A 275 13.58 5.59 23.35
C ALA A 275 14.80 5.60 24.27
N VAL A 276 16.02 5.66 23.73
CA VAL A 276 17.26 5.79 24.52
C VAL A 276 17.20 6.98 25.47
N LYS A 277 16.75 8.13 24.97
CA LYS A 277 16.64 9.36 25.78
C LYS A 277 15.58 9.26 26.88
N ILE A 278 14.51 8.55 26.61
CA ILE A 278 13.41 8.35 27.56
C ILE A 278 13.83 7.35 28.65
N ILE A 279 14.42 6.22 28.28
CA ILE A 279 14.89 5.17 29.23
C ILE A 279 15.85 5.76 30.25
N ASN A 280 16.73 6.68 29.84
CA ASN A 280 17.64 7.38 30.75
C ASN A 280 16.94 8.29 31.79
N LYS A 281 15.66 8.59 31.60
CA LYS A 281 14.89 9.48 32.50
C LYS A 281 13.75 8.78 33.20
N MET A 282 13.30 7.63 32.67
CA MET A 282 12.09 6.94 33.13
C MET A 282 12.25 5.43 32.99
N ASN A 283 12.25 4.71 34.11
CA ASN A 283 12.41 3.25 34.11
C ASN A 283 11.10 2.49 33.82
N ASN A 284 9.96 3.10 34.10
CA ASN A 284 8.63 2.49 33.97
C ASN A 284 8.02 2.70 32.59
N VAL A 285 8.78 2.32 31.55
CA VAL A 285 8.38 2.47 30.13
C VAL A 285 8.80 1.24 29.32
N ARG A 286 7.95 0.85 28.37
CA ARG A 286 8.18 -0.18 27.38
C ARG A 286 7.86 0.36 26.00
N PHE A 287 8.70 0.06 25.04
CA PHE A 287 8.52 0.45 23.63
C PHE A 287 8.03 -0.75 22.84
N VAL A 288 6.95 -0.56 22.09
CA VAL A 288 6.43 -1.57 21.20
C VAL A 288 6.59 -1.10 19.76
N MET A 289 7.25 -1.92 18.94
CA MET A 289 7.36 -1.67 17.51
C MET A 289 6.57 -2.75 16.76
N ALA A 290 5.41 -2.33 16.25
CA ALA A 290 4.47 -3.20 15.56
C ALA A 290 4.60 -3.00 14.03
N GLY A 291 4.86 -4.09 13.33
CA GLY A 291 5.03 -4.14 11.89
C GLY A 291 6.28 -4.90 11.45
N SER A 292 6.52 -4.88 10.15
CA SER A 292 7.70 -5.49 9.51
C SER A 292 8.31 -4.54 8.48
N GLY A 293 9.53 -4.82 8.02
CA GLY A 293 10.19 -4.02 6.99
C GLY A 293 11.70 -4.29 6.90
N ASP A 294 12.30 -3.71 5.87
CA ASP A 294 13.71 -3.90 5.50
C ASP A 294 14.71 -3.38 6.55
N MET A 295 14.29 -2.43 7.39
CA MET A 295 15.14 -1.90 8.45
C MET A 295 15.11 -2.73 9.74
N PHE A 296 14.24 -3.73 9.87
CA PHE A 296 14.12 -4.51 11.10
C PHE A 296 15.46 -5.09 11.61
N PRO A 297 16.30 -5.78 10.77
CA PRO A 297 17.58 -6.31 11.25
C PRO A 297 18.51 -5.22 11.76
N LYS A 298 18.51 -4.05 11.11
CA LYS A 298 19.34 -2.90 11.52
C LYS A 298 18.89 -2.32 12.86
N ILE A 299 17.59 -2.26 13.10
CA ILE A 299 17.02 -1.76 14.37
C ILE A 299 17.40 -2.71 15.51
N VAL A 300 17.27 -4.03 15.30
CA VAL A 300 17.67 -5.04 16.30
C VAL A 300 19.15 -4.93 16.66
N SER A 301 20.04 -4.77 15.65
CA SER A 301 21.49 -4.59 15.89
C SER A 301 21.77 -3.34 16.72
N LYS A 302 21.14 -2.22 16.40
CA LYS A 302 21.33 -0.96 17.17
C LYS A 302 20.80 -1.04 18.60
N MET A 303 19.72 -1.76 18.84
CA MET A 303 19.22 -1.96 20.21
C MET A 303 20.19 -2.75 21.07
N ALA A 304 20.86 -3.75 20.48
CA ALA A 304 21.90 -4.50 21.17
C ALA A 304 23.12 -3.60 21.48
N GLU A 305 23.50 -2.71 20.54
CA GLU A 305 24.57 -1.73 20.76
C GLU A 305 24.24 -0.74 21.91
N TYR A 306 22.97 -0.37 22.06
CA TYR A 306 22.50 0.58 23.09
C TYR A 306 22.13 -0.10 24.42
N ASP A 307 22.18 -1.43 24.50
CA ASP A 307 21.82 -2.24 25.68
C ASP A 307 20.41 -1.93 26.22
N ILE A 308 19.43 -1.83 25.32
CA ILE A 308 18.03 -1.50 25.65
C ILE A 308 17.03 -2.54 25.16
N ALA A 309 17.49 -3.71 24.77
CA ALA A 309 16.65 -4.75 24.17
C ALA A 309 15.54 -5.24 25.13
N ASP A 310 15.77 -5.24 26.43
CA ASP A 310 14.82 -5.59 27.48
C ASP A 310 13.61 -4.65 27.58
N LYS A 311 13.75 -3.42 27.07
CA LYS A 311 12.70 -2.40 27.05
C LYS A 311 11.86 -2.42 25.76
N PHE A 312 12.25 -3.24 24.78
CA PHE A 312 11.55 -3.30 23.50
C PHE A 312 10.76 -4.60 23.32
N HIS A 313 9.63 -4.47 22.63
CA HIS A 313 8.84 -5.60 22.16
C HIS A 313 8.52 -5.41 20.67
N PHE A 314 8.81 -6.45 19.87
CA PHE A 314 8.45 -6.50 18.46
C PHE A 314 7.31 -7.49 18.26
N THR A 315 6.25 -7.03 17.62
CA THR A 315 5.07 -7.87 17.36
C THR A 315 5.13 -8.57 16.01
N GLY A 316 5.94 -8.06 15.07
CA GLY A 316 5.79 -8.39 13.66
C GLY A 316 4.52 -7.76 13.07
N PHE A 317 4.07 -8.29 11.94
CA PHE A 317 2.82 -7.87 11.32
C PHE A 317 1.62 -8.21 12.21
N LEU A 318 0.67 -7.30 12.33
CA LEU A 318 -0.56 -7.48 13.10
C LEU A 318 -1.78 -7.42 12.16
N ASP A 319 -2.74 -8.31 12.39
CA ASP A 319 -4.07 -8.19 11.80
C ASP A 319 -4.90 -7.08 12.49
N ASP A 320 -6.05 -6.73 11.89
CA ASP A 320 -6.90 -5.65 12.38
C ASP A 320 -7.30 -5.82 13.85
N THR A 321 -7.62 -7.06 14.28
CA THR A 321 -7.99 -7.37 15.67
C THR A 321 -6.82 -7.14 16.64
N MET A 322 -5.61 -7.50 16.24
CA MET A 322 -4.41 -7.29 17.04
C MET A 322 -4.00 -5.82 17.07
N VAL A 323 -4.21 -5.08 15.97
CA VAL A 323 -4.01 -3.63 15.90
C VAL A 323 -4.93 -2.91 16.91
N GLU A 324 -6.20 -3.29 16.99
CA GLU A 324 -7.13 -2.75 17.99
C GLU A 324 -6.62 -3.01 19.42
N LYS A 325 -6.18 -4.24 19.70
CA LYS A 325 -5.67 -4.61 21.03
C LYS A 325 -4.42 -3.82 21.43
N ILE A 326 -3.48 -3.65 20.49
CA ILE A 326 -2.25 -2.93 20.82
C ILE A 326 -2.52 -1.44 21.03
N PHE A 327 -3.46 -0.83 20.27
CA PHE A 327 -3.90 0.52 20.57
C PHE A 327 -4.53 0.59 21.98
N ALA A 328 -5.48 -0.30 22.31
CA ALA A 328 -6.12 -0.31 23.61
C ALA A 328 -5.16 -0.48 24.81
N LEU A 329 -3.98 -1.08 24.59
CA LEU A 329 -2.93 -1.22 25.61
C LEU A 329 -1.96 -0.05 25.66
N SER A 330 -1.92 0.81 24.66
CA SER A 330 -0.90 1.87 24.53
C SER A 330 -1.24 3.12 25.30
N ASP A 331 -0.22 3.80 25.83
CA ASP A 331 -0.36 5.10 26.51
C ASP A 331 0.06 6.28 25.62
N LEU A 332 0.85 6.00 24.58
CA LEU A 332 1.34 7.00 23.63
C LEU A 332 1.58 6.34 22.27
N TYR A 333 1.11 6.98 21.22
CA TYR A 333 1.46 6.62 19.84
C TYR A 333 2.48 7.60 19.28
N VAL A 334 3.53 7.08 18.64
CA VAL A 334 4.60 7.91 18.04
C VAL A 334 4.81 7.52 16.59
N MET A 335 4.68 8.50 15.68
CA MET A 335 4.92 8.34 14.26
C MET A 335 6.04 9.31 13.80
N PRO A 336 7.31 8.90 13.87
CA PRO A 336 8.44 9.76 13.52
C PRO A 336 8.81 9.62 12.04
N SER A 337 7.80 9.70 11.15
CA SER A 337 7.98 9.49 9.71
C SER A 337 8.88 10.58 9.09
N VAL A 338 9.79 10.19 8.22
CA VAL A 338 10.60 11.12 7.42
C VAL A 338 9.76 11.76 6.32
N SER A 339 8.81 10.99 5.78
CA SER A 339 7.81 11.46 4.82
C SER A 339 6.49 10.76 5.10
N GLU A 340 5.45 11.53 5.33
CA GLU A 340 4.10 11.02 5.58
C GLU A 340 3.08 11.82 4.76
N PRO A 341 2.59 11.27 3.65
CA PRO A 341 1.62 11.95 2.80
C PRO A 341 0.34 12.35 3.53
N PHE A 342 -0.15 11.48 4.43
CA PHE A 342 -1.34 11.78 5.25
C PHE A 342 -1.23 11.18 6.66
N GLY A 343 -0.97 9.86 6.79
CA GLY A 343 -0.90 9.16 8.06
C GLY A 343 -2.28 8.84 8.65
N ILE A 344 -2.81 7.64 8.35
CA ILE A 344 -4.08 7.16 8.91
C ILE A 344 -3.92 6.75 10.38
N SER A 345 -2.82 6.08 10.72
CA SER A 345 -2.61 5.49 12.05
C SER A 345 -2.65 6.46 13.23
N PRO A 346 -2.24 7.75 13.13
CA PRO A 346 -2.49 8.71 14.19
C PRO A 346 -3.99 8.93 14.49
N PHE A 347 -4.82 8.95 13.45
CA PHE A 347 -6.27 9.09 13.63
C PHE A 347 -6.88 7.81 14.22
N GLU A 348 -6.36 6.64 13.85
CA GLU A 348 -6.74 5.38 14.50
C GLU A 348 -6.39 5.41 16.00
N ALA A 349 -5.19 5.86 16.38
CA ALA A 349 -4.79 6.01 17.77
C ALA A 349 -5.73 6.96 18.55
N LEU A 350 -6.13 8.08 17.93
CA LEU A 350 -7.06 9.02 18.53
C LEU A 350 -8.47 8.44 18.77
N LEU A 351 -8.91 7.44 17.98
CA LEU A 351 -10.16 6.73 18.25
C LEU A 351 -10.13 5.92 19.55
N TYR A 352 -8.93 5.58 20.04
CA TYR A 352 -8.70 4.90 21.32
C TYR A 352 -8.33 5.86 22.45
N ASP A 353 -8.52 7.17 22.24
CA ASP A 353 -8.15 8.23 23.21
C ASP A 353 -6.65 8.22 23.57
N ILE A 354 -5.79 7.75 22.66
CA ILE A 354 -4.33 7.70 22.85
C ILE A 354 -3.72 9.02 22.37
N PRO A 355 -2.92 9.71 23.20
CA PRO A 355 -2.10 10.83 22.76
C PRO A 355 -1.18 10.44 21.60
N VAL A 356 -0.96 11.36 20.65
CA VAL A 356 -0.12 11.11 19.48
C VAL A 356 1.02 12.13 19.41
N VAL A 357 2.21 11.65 19.02
CA VAL A 357 3.36 12.48 18.65
C VAL A 357 3.70 12.16 17.21
N ILE A 358 3.67 13.16 16.36
CA ILE A 358 3.97 13.05 14.93
C ILE A 358 5.07 14.04 14.53
N SER A 359 5.82 13.72 13.47
CA SER A 359 6.82 14.61 12.88
C SER A 359 6.27 15.35 11.67
#